data_15f9684c006a7df74545b28d452b075e
#
_entry.id   15f9684c006a7df74545b28d452b075e
#
_cell.length_a   1.000
_cell.length_b   1.000
_cell.length_c   1.000
_cell.angle_alpha   90.00
_cell.angle_beta   90.00
_cell.angle_gamma   90.00
#
_symmetry.space_group_name_H-M   'P 1'
#
loop_
_entity.id
_entity.type
_entity.pdbx_description
1 polymer ?
#
loop_
_entity_poly.entity_id
_entity_poly.type
_entity_poly.pdbx_seq_one_letter_code
_entity_poly.pdbx_strand_id
1 'polypeptide(L)'
;YYSEFDIVKENEELSFSGGLVGNLGYDFVRYAEVLPDNNPDEIGIETIQMMLMTKFILVDHVAETLTAVILGEDSEDGKKKALAEAAELIEEARKNAGQIPDRNFTHDGVIVNQSDTLEQYCEKVEKIKQYIREGHIFQTVLSQRWTIETKQTGFELYKELRELNPSPYLYYFNYGEFEVIGSSPEMIVKQQGSRVYTCPIAGTRRRGVDAEEDALLRDELLRDEKERAEHVMLVDLARNDMGRISEFGTVKVTQFMEVQNYSHVMHIVSMVEGKKKGEFHPLDLVSSFLPAARAAACPVRWRFWRGRYPGGRSASPGLSRRSCSLSRR
;
A
#
# COMPACT_ATOMS: atom_id res chain seq x y z
N TYR A 1 -18.78 -3.74 13.96
CA TYR A 1 -18.96 -5.14 13.54
C TYR A 1 -17.76 -6.00 13.97
N TYR A 2 -16.52 -5.66 13.53
CA TYR A 2 -15.33 -6.45 13.89
C TYR A 2 -15.01 -6.44 15.40
N SER A 3 -15.29 -5.37 16.10
CA SER A 3 -15.11 -5.24 17.55
C SER A 3 -16.10 -6.08 18.39
N GLU A 4 -17.09 -6.70 17.74
CA GLU A 4 -18.05 -7.62 18.36
C GLU A 4 -17.49 -9.05 18.46
N PHE A 5 -16.37 -9.34 17.77
CA PHE A 5 -15.71 -10.63 17.81
C PHE A 5 -14.52 -10.62 18.77
N ASP A 6 -14.56 -11.46 19.76
CA ASP A 6 -13.41 -11.78 20.61
C ASP A 6 -12.70 -13.01 20.04
N ILE A 7 -11.59 -12.77 19.33
CA ILE A 7 -10.85 -13.84 18.64
C ILE A 7 -9.73 -14.33 19.54
N VAL A 8 -9.91 -15.53 20.10
CA VAL A 8 -8.88 -16.26 20.83
C VAL A 8 -8.01 -17.02 19.84
N LYS A 9 -6.70 -16.81 19.90
CA LYS A 9 -5.74 -17.49 19.05
C LYS A 9 -5.23 -18.76 19.74
N GLU A 10 -5.41 -19.91 19.11
CA GLU A 10 -4.81 -21.16 19.61
C GLU A 10 -3.31 -21.29 19.25
N ASN A 11 -2.85 -20.59 18.21
CA ASN A 11 -1.46 -20.60 17.80
C ASN A 11 -0.96 -19.16 17.58
N GLU A 12 -0.12 -18.68 18.49
CA GLU A 12 0.47 -17.33 18.42
C GLU A 12 1.57 -17.21 17.36
N GLU A 13 2.09 -18.33 16.84
CA GLU A 13 3.16 -18.35 15.83
C GLU A 13 2.65 -18.01 14.41
N LEU A 14 1.34 -18.09 14.17
CA LEU A 14 0.77 -17.78 12.87
C LEU A 14 0.95 -16.29 12.54
N SER A 15 1.52 -16.01 11.38
CA SER A 15 1.69 -14.66 10.85
C SER A 15 0.37 -13.95 10.55
N PHE A 16 -0.68 -14.71 10.25
CA PHE A 16 -2.06 -14.26 10.07
C PHE A 16 -3.04 -15.30 10.62
N SER A 17 -4.00 -14.88 11.42
CA SER A 17 -4.96 -15.76 12.09
C SER A 17 -6.41 -15.40 11.80
N GLY A 18 -6.66 -14.70 10.70
CA GLY A 18 -7.99 -14.23 10.31
C GLY A 18 -8.19 -12.74 10.55
N GLY A 19 -9.35 -12.24 10.20
CA GLY A 19 -9.72 -10.84 10.30
C GLY A 19 -10.17 -10.24 8.99
N LEU A 20 -10.13 -8.91 8.89
CA LEU A 20 -10.55 -8.18 7.70
C LEU A 20 -9.37 -7.99 6.74
N VAL A 21 -9.57 -8.40 5.50
CA VAL A 21 -8.62 -8.24 4.39
C VAL A 21 -9.33 -7.54 3.24
N GLY A 22 -8.71 -6.54 2.65
CA GLY A 22 -9.33 -5.80 1.55
C GLY A 22 -8.57 -4.56 1.15
N ASN A 23 -9.27 -3.61 0.56
CA ASN A 23 -8.69 -2.35 0.10
C ASN A 23 -9.39 -1.13 0.71
N LEU A 24 -8.61 -0.09 0.89
CA LEU A 24 -9.04 1.26 1.19
C LEU A 24 -8.74 2.14 -0.02
N GLY A 25 -9.76 2.73 -0.63
CA GLY A 25 -9.58 3.70 -1.70
C GLY A 25 -8.83 4.94 -1.21
N TYR A 26 -8.16 5.67 -2.09
CA TYR A 26 -7.45 6.90 -1.72
C TYR A 26 -8.37 7.92 -1.03
N ASP A 27 -9.64 7.97 -1.41
CA ASP A 27 -10.65 8.85 -0.80
C ASP A 27 -10.97 8.51 0.67
N PHE A 28 -10.42 7.43 1.22
CA PHE A 28 -10.43 7.17 2.67
C PHE A 28 -9.83 8.34 3.47
N VAL A 29 -8.93 9.12 2.86
CA VAL A 29 -8.41 10.37 3.46
C VAL A 29 -9.51 11.36 3.86
N ARG A 30 -10.69 11.29 3.26
CA ARG A 30 -11.84 12.16 3.56
C ARG A 30 -12.44 11.91 4.94
N TYR A 31 -12.20 10.75 5.53
CA TYR A 31 -12.58 10.47 6.91
C TYR A 31 -11.68 11.21 7.92
N ALA A 32 -10.44 11.55 7.51
CA ALA A 32 -9.48 12.28 8.34
C ALA A 32 -9.38 13.77 7.98
N GLU A 33 -9.69 14.15 6.73
CA GLU A 33 -9.52 15.51 6.19
C GLU A 33 -10.80 15.99 5.51
N VAL A 34 -11.11 17.27 5.72
CA VAL A 34 -12.21 17.92 5.01
C VAL A 34 -11.75 18.32 3.62
N LEU A 35 -12.12 17.54 2.63
CA LEU A 35 -11.81 17.78 1.21
C LEU A 35 -13.09 18.00 0.41
N PRO A 36 -13.07 18.87 -0.62
CA PRO A 36 -14.20 19.03 -1.53
C PRO A 36 -14.50 17.77 -2.30
N ASP A 37 -15.78 17.55 -2.57
CA ASP A 37 -16.28 16.41 -3.34
C ASP A 37 -16.92 16.90 -4.64
N ASN A 38 -16.10 17.43 -5.54
CA ASN A 38 -16.55 18.08 -6.76
C ASN A 38 -16.38 17.23 -8.02
N ASN A 39 -15.74 16.06 -7.92
CA ASN A 39 -15.50 15.20 -9.05
C ASN A 39 -16.53 14.09 -9.15
N PRO A 40 -16.96 13.73 -10.38
CA PRO A 40 -17.80 12.57 -10.54
C PRO A 40 -17.04 11.29 -10.17
N ASP A 41 -17.73 10.37 -9.52
CA ASP A 41 -17.26 9.02 -9.37
C ASP A 41 -17.57 8.23 -10.64
N GLU A 42 -16.55 7.97 -11.44
CA GLU A 42 -16.68 7.25 -12.71
C GLU A 42 -16.50 5.74 -12.57
N ILE A 43 -16.08 5.26 -11.39
CA ILE A 43 -15.81 3.84 -11.14
C ILE A 43 -16.94 3.20 -10.33
N GLY A 44 -17.50 3.93 -9.37
CA GLY A 44 -18.62 3.46 -8.54
C GLY A 44 -18.23 2.37 -7.52
N ILE A 45 -16.97 2.34 -7.08
CA ILE A 45 -16.49 1.38 -6.08
C ILE A 45 -16.47 2.06 -4.71
N GLU A 46 -16.98 1.38 -3.71
CA GLU A 46 -16.97 1.85 -2.33
C GLU A 46 -15.56 2.14 -1.82
N THR A 47 -15.41 3.20 -1.01
CA THR A 47 -14.11 3.62 -0.48
C THR A 47 -13.46 2.55 0.42
N ILE A 48 -14.26 1.76 1.11
CA ILE A 48 -13.79 0.69 2.00
C ILE A 48 -14.43 -0.61 1.56
N GLN A 49 -13.59 -1.56 1.17
CA GLN A 49 -14.03 -2.89 0.77
C GLN A 49 -13.23 -3.95 1.54
N MET A 50 -13.89 -4.70 2.41
CA MET A 50 -13.25 -5.68 3.28
C MET A 50 -13.97 -7.02 3.21
N MET A 51 -13.21 -8.09 3.20
CA MET A 51 -13.66 -9.47 3.33
C MET A 51 -13.30 -9.96 4.72
N LEU A 52 -14.24 -10.59 5.43
CA LEU A 52 -13.95 -11.27 6.69
C LEU A 52 -13.40 -12.67 6.39
N MET A 53 -12.11 -12.85 6.66
CA MET A 53 -11.41 -14.11 6.43
C MET A 53 -11.60 -15.04 7.60
N THR A 54 -12.52 -16.00 7.44
CA THR A 54 -12.84 -17.01 8.45
C THR A 54 -12.33 -18.40 8.10
N LYS A 55 -11.99 -18.62 6.81
CA LYS A 55 -11.50 -19.90 6.28
C LYS A 55 -10.49 -19.60 5.17
N PHE A 56 -9.25 -20.03 5.34
CA PHE A 56 -8.19 -19.77 4.36
C PHE A 56 -7.01 -20.74 4.50
N ILE A 57 -6.13 -20.71 3.49
CA ILE A 57 -4.86 -21.42 3.50
C ILE A 57 -3.73 -20.39 3.62
N LEU A 58 -2.84 -20.62 4.57
CA LEU A 58 -1.59 -19.91 4.74
C LEU A 58 -0.45 -20.74 4.15
N VAL A 59 0.30 -20.19 3.22
CA VAL A 59 1.49 -20.80 2.63
C VAL A 59 2.72 -20.06 3.12
N ASP A 60 3.61 -20.77 3.83
CA ASP A 60 4.90 -20.26 4.24
C ASP A 60 5.98 -20.85 3.32
N HIS A 61 6.56 -20.00 2.46
CA HIS A 61 7.58 -20.41 1.50
C HIS A 61 8.95 -20.65 2.12
N VAL A 62 9.21 -20.12 3.32
CA VAL A 62 10.48 -20.33 4.04
C VAL A 62 10.45 -21.63 4.81
N ALA A 63 9.36 -21.87 5.53
CA ALA A 63 9.15 -23.11 6.26
C ALA A 63 8.66 -24.27 5.36
N GLU A 64 8.32 -23.98 4.09
CA GLU A 64 7.71 -24.93 3.13
C GLU A 64 6.47 -25.62 3.70
N THR A 65 5.62 -24.86 4.40
CA THR A 65 4.42 -25.38 5.03
C THR A 65 3.16 -24.78 4.44
N LEU A 66 2.10 -25.57 4.48
CA LEU A 66 0.75 -25.17 4.11
C LEU A 66 -0.15 -25.42 5.32
N THR A 67 -0.77 -24.36 5.82
CA THR A 67 -1.62 -24.39 7.02
C THR A 67 -3.02 -23.95 6.66
N ALA A 68 -4.02 -24.79 6.93
CA ALA A 68 -5.42 -24.39 6.87
C ALA A 68 -5.81 -23.72 8.18
N VAL A 69 -6.45 -22.57 8.09
CA VAL A 69 -6.93 -21.79 9.23
C VAL A 69 -8.44 -21.64 9.11
N ILE A 70 -9.16 -22.05 10.15
CA ILE A 70 -10.60 -21.96 10.26
C ILE A 70 -10.95 -21.25 11.57
N LEU A 71 -11.77 -20.21 11.49
CA LEU A 71 -12.38 -19.58 12.67
C LEU A 71 -13.64 -20.35 13.03
N GLY A 72 -13.66 -20.92 14.21
CA GLY A 72 -14.81 -21.67 14.76
C GLY A 72 -15.28 -21.05 16.07
N GLU A 73 -16.41 -21.53 16.58
CA GLU A 73 -16.89 -21.17 17.90
C GLU A 73 -15.94 -21.74 18.97
N ASP A 74 -15.73 -20.98 20.05
CA ASP A 74 -14.94 -21.42 21.21
C ASP A 74 -15.72 -22.43 22.05
N SER A 75 -15.83 -23.64 21.51
CA SER A 75 -16.47 -24.80 22.13
C SER A 75 -15.80 -26.08 21.62
N GLU A 76 -15.91 -27.20 22.39
CA GLU A 76 -15.39 -28.50 21.96
C GLU A 76 -15.98 -28.97 20.63
N ASP A 77 -17.28 -28.72 20.40
CA ASP A 77 -17.95 -29.07 19.13
C ASP A 77 -17.51 -28.12 18.01
N GLY A 78 -17.33 -26.82 18.29
CA GLY A 78 -16.79 -25.85 17.36
C GLY A 78 -15.37 -26.22 16.92
N LYS A 79 -14.50 -26.61 17.84
CA LYS A 79 -13.15 -27.10 17.54
C LYS A 79 -13.14 -28.32 16.64
N LYS A 80 -13.98 -29.32 16.94
CA LYS A 80 -14.08 -30.51 16.10
C LYS A 80 -14.55 -30.21 14.68
N LYS A 81 -15.54 -29.31 14.53
CA LYS A 81 -16.00 -28.86 13.21
C LYS A 81 -14.90 -28.12 12.44
N ALA A 82 -14.22 -27.16 13.09
CA ALA A 82 -13.14 -26.41 12.49
C ALA A 82 -11.98 -27.31 12.03
N LEU A 83 -11.59 -28.30 12.84
CA LEU A 83 -10.55 -29.29 12.46
C LEU A 83 -10.99 -30.16 11.28
N ALA A 84 -12.25 -30.59 11.23
CA ALA A 84 -12.78 -31.36 10.09
C ALA A 84 -12.75 -30.53 8.80
N GLU A 85 -13.23 -29.28 8.86
CA GLU A 85 -13.19 -28.36 7.72
C GLU A 85 -11.75 -28.04 7.29
N ALA A 86 -10.81 -27.89 8.22
CA ALA A 86 -9.40 -27.67 7.91
C ALA A 86 -8.81 -28.89 7.17
N ALA A 87 -9.13 -30.11 7.60
CA ALA A 87 -8.70 -31.33 6.92
C ALA A 87 -9.27 -31.43 5.50
N GLU A 88 -10.56 -31.13 5.30
CA GLU A 88 -11.17 -31.07 3.97
C GLU A 88 -10.48 -30.06 3.07
N LEU A 89 -10.19 -28.86 3.57
CA LEU A 89 -9.52 -27.80 2.80
C LEU A 89 -8.10 -28.21 2.37
N ILE A 90 -7.37 -28.90 3.23
CA ILE A 90 -6.04 -29.43 2.89
C ILE A 90 -6.14 -30.53 1.82
N GLU A 91 -7.10 -31.44 1.94
CA GLU A 91 -7.30 -32.50 0.95
C GLU A 91 -7.74 -31.95 -0.41
N GLU A 92 -8.56 -30.90 -0.42
CA GLU A 92 -8.94 -30.19 -1.64
C GLU A 92 -7.70 -29.54 -2.30
N ALA A 93 -6.88 -28.85 -1.50
CA ALA A 93 -5.64 -28.26 -1.98
C ALA A 93 -4.68 -29.30 -2.58
N ARG A 94 -4.56 -30.48 -1.93
CA ARG A 94 -3.73 -31.60 -2.42
C ARG A 94 -4.24 -32.18 -3.74
N LYS A 95 -5.54 -32.36 -3.89
CA LYS A 95 -6.15 -32.88 -5.14
C LYS A 95 -5.89 -31.94 -6.32
N ASN A 96 -5.87 -30.64 -6.05
CA ASN A 96 -5.67 -29.62 -7.06
C ASN A 96 -4.19 -29.26 -7.25
N ALA A 97 -3.30 -29.79 -6.41
CA ALA A 97 -1.87 -29.58 -6.52
C ALA A 97 -1.34 -30.15 -7.86
N GLY A 98 -0.55 -29.37 -8.58
CA GLY A 98 0.00 -29.76 -9.88
C GLY A 98 -0.93 -29.55 -11.07
N GLN A 99 -2.17 -29.16 -10.87
CA GLN A 99 -3.04 -28.69 -11.95
C GLN A 99 -2.67 -27.24 -12.27
N ILE A 100 -1.56 -27.05 -12.99
CA ILE A 100 -1.18 -25.72 -13.48
C ILE A 100 -1.95 -25.51 -14.78
N PRO A 101 -2.91 -24.56 -14.81
CA PRO A 101 -3.60 -24.24 -16.07
C PRO A 101 -2.59 -23.81 -17.12
N ASP A 102 -2.83 -24.20 -18.37
CA ASP A 102 -2.03 -23.74 -19.50
C ASP A 102 -1.96 -22.21 -19.49
N ARG A 103 -0.75 -21.68 -19.60
CA ARG A 103 -0.51 -20.22 -19.66
C ARG A 103 -0.79 -19.75 -21.07
N ASN A 104 -2.02 -19.43 -21.35
CA ASN A 104 -2.45 -18.81 -22.61
C ASN A 104 -2.65 -17.31 -22.45
N PHE A 105 -1.67 -16.62 -21.83
CA PHE A 105 -1.76 -15.16 -21.76
C PHE A 105 -1.56 -14.56 -23.16
N THR A 106 -2.52 -13.79 -23.61
CA THR A 106 -2.45 -13.07 -24.88
C THR A 106 -2.44 -11.57 -24.59
N HIS A 107 -1.50 -10.86 -25.20
CA HIS A 107 -1.46 -9.39 -25.10
C HIS A 107 -2.50 -8.76 -26.03
N ASP A 108 -3.79 -8.95 -25.70
CA ASP A 108 -4.92 -8.48 -26.49
C ASP A 108 -5.51 -7.16 -25.96
N GLY A 109 -4.90 -6.58 -24.96
CA GLY A 109 -5.38 -5.35 -24.31
C GLY A 109 -5.37 -4.15 -25.26
N VAL A 110 -6.51 -3.48 -25.39
CA VAL A 110 -6.68 -2.24 -26.18
C VAL A 110 -7.04 -1.10 -25.25
N ILE A 111 -6.27 -0.01 -25.30
CA ILE A 111 -6.59 1.21 -24.55
C ILE A 111 -7.81 1.87 -25.21
N VAL A 112 -8.92 1.91 -24.48
CA VAL A 112 -10.18 2.51 -24.96
C VAL A 112 -10.43 3.90 -24.39
N ASN A 113 -9.81 4.25 -23.28
CA ASN A 113 -9.90 5.57 -22.66
C ASN A 113 -8.65 5.89 -21.82
N GLN A 114 -8.37 7.18 -21.70
CA GLN A 114 -7.31 7.70 -20.82
C GLN A 114 -7.74 9.05 -20.21
N SER A 115 -7.30 9.32 -19.00
CA SER A 115 -7.68 10.56 -18.29
C SER A 115 -7.08 11.82 -18.90
N ASP A 116 -5.91 11.71 -19.51
CA ASP A 116 -5.21 12.81 -20.16
C ASP A 116 -4.46 12.32 -21.41
N THR A 117 -4.37 13.15 -22.44
CA THR A 117 -3.40 12.92 -23.53
C THR A 117 -1.99 13.20 -23.05
N LEU A 118 -0.97 12.83 -23.83
CA LEU A 118 0.42 13.14 -23.51
C LEU A 118 0.64 14.65 -23.33
N GLU A 119 0.09 15.46 -24.23
CA GLU A 119 0.22 16.92 -24.19
C GLU A 119 -0.43 17.49 -22.92
N GLN A 120 -1.65 17.07 -22.61
CA GLN A 120 -2.36 17.50 -21.40
C GLN A 120 -1.61 17.10 -20.12
N TYR A 121 -1.04 15.92 -20.09
CA TYR A 121 -0.25 15.47 -18.96
C TYR A 121 1.03 16.32 -18.81
N CYS A 122 1.75 16.58 -19.90
CA CYS A 122 2.94 17.42 -19.91
C CYS A 122 2.63 18.85 -19.45
N GLU A 123 1.55 19.47 -19.92
CA GLU A 123 1.10 20.79 -19.46
C GLU A 123 0.84 20.82 -17.95
N LYS A 124 0.22 19.77 -17.42
CA LYS A 124 -0.01 19.62 -15.98
C LYS A 124 1.30 19.51 -15.20
N VAL A 125 2.26 18.76 -15.72
CA VAL A 125 3.61 18.64 -15.12
C VAL A 125 4.32 20.01 -15.07
N GLU A 126 4.31 20.78 -16.17
CA GLU A 126 4.93 22.11 -16.18
C GLU A 126 4.24 23.09 -15.21
N LYS A 127 2.92 23.01 -15.08
CA LYS A 127 2.20 23.79 -14.06
C LYS A 127 2.57 23.42 -12.64
N ILE A 128 2.78 22.13 -12.36
CA ILE A 128 3.27 21.65 -11.07
C ILE A 128 4.67 22.18 -10.79
N LYS A 129 5.58 22.11 -11.77
CA LYS A 129 6.93 22.67 -11.65
C LYS A 129 6.89 24.16 -11.34
N GLN A 130 5.94 24.90 -11.90
CA GLN A 130 5.74 26.31 -11.57
C GLN A 130 5.34 26.49 -10.10
N TYR A 131 4.38 25.70 -9.58
CA TYR A 131 3.99 25.75 -8.18
C TYR A 131 5.15 25.42 -7.22
N ILE A 132 6.04 24.51 -7.61
CA ILE A 132 7.26 24.20 -6.85
C ILE A 132 8.19 25.41 -6.84
N ARG A 133 8.45 26.06 -8.00
CA ARG A 133 9.30 27.26 -8.09
C ARG A 133 8.73 28.44 -7.30
N GLU A 134 7.42 28.57 -7.24
CA GLU A 134 6.73 29.61 -6.47
C GLU A 134 6.64 29.28 -4.96
N GLY A 135 7.13 28.12 -4.52
CA GLY A 135 7.14 27.69 -3.12
C GLY A 135 5.78 27.31 -2.58
N HIS A 136 4.81 26.98 -3.44
CA HIS A 136 3.48 26.54 -3.04
C HIS A 136 3.47 25.09 -2.56
N ILE A 137 4.32 24.24 -3.14
CA ILE A 137 4.48 22.82 -2.82
C ILE A 137 5.95 22.43 -3.03
N PHE A 138 6.40 21.37 -2.35
CA PHE A 138 7.71 20.75 -2.60
C PHE A 138 7.60 19.58 -3.57
N GLN A 139 6.54 18.80 -3.42
CA GLN A 139 6.31 17.57 -4.17
C GLN A 139 4.81 17.37 -4.39
N THR A 140 4.46 16.73 -5.46
CA THR A 140 3.11 16.22 -5.71
C THR A 140 3.15 15.04 -6.66
N VAL A 141 2.15 14.17 -6.58
CA VAL A 141 1.97 13.05 -7.50
C VAL A 141 0.84 13.37 -8.46
N LEU A 142 1.13 13.41 -9.75
CA LEU A 142 0.14 13.54 -10.81
C LEU A 142 -0.28 12.14 -11.27
N SER A 143 -1.55 11.80 -11.10
CA SER A 143 -2.04 10.48 -11.52
C SER A 143 -2.57 10.50 -12.96
N GLN A 144 -2.42 9.37 -13.61
CA GLN A 144 -2.94 9.05 -14.94
C GLN A 144 -3.73 7.74 -14.84
N ARG A 145 -4.90 7.70 -15.51
CA ARG A 145 -5.69 6.48 -15.62
C ARG A 145 -5.85 6.07 -17.08
N TRP A 146 -5.68 4.79 -17.34
CA TRP A 146 -6.02 4.15 -18.61
C TRP A 146 -7.15 3.15 -18.38
N THR A 147 -8.08 3.10 -19.31
CA THR A 147 -9.09 2.05 -19.39
C THR A 147 -8.70 1.13 -20.53
N ILE A 148 -8.60 -0.16 -20.25
CA ILE A 148 -8.15 -1.18 -21.20
C ILE A 148 -9.24 -2.22 -21.30
N GLU A 149 -9.63 -2.56 -22.53
CA GLU A 149 -10.45 -3.74 -22.81
C GLU A 149 -9.55 -4.92 -23.13
N THR A 150 -9.80 -6.06 -22.50
CA THR A 150 -9.08 -7.31 -22.72
C THR A 150 -10.01 -8.50 -22.52
N LYS A 151 -9.67 -9.65 -23.10
CA LYS A 151 -10.37 -10.92 -22.87
C LYS A 151 -9.78 -11.70 -21.69
N GLN A 152 -8.68 -11.24 -21.12
CA GLN A 152 -8.03 -11.87 -19.98
C GLN A 152 -8.86 -11.69 -18.71
N THR A 153 -8.93 -12.71 -17.89
CA THR A 153 -9.49 -12.62 -16.55
C THR A 153 -8.55 -11.85 -15.61
N GLY A 154 -9.08 -11.26 -14.54
CA GLY A 154 -8.24 -10.59 -13.55
C GLY A 154 -7.20 -11.50 -12.92
N PHE A 155 -7.50 -12.80 -12.74
CA PHE A 155 -6.54 -13.76 -12.22
C PHE A 155 -5.38 -14.05 -13.21
N GLU A 156 -5.64 -14.05 -14.51
CA GLU A 156 -4.60 -14.17 -15.54
C GLU A 156 -3.70 -12.93 -15.53
N LEU A 157 -4.29 -11.73 -15.45
CA LEU A 157 -3.56 -10.47 -15.29
C LEU A 157 -2.69 -10.47 -14.02
N TYR A 158 -3.22 -10.99 -12.91
CA TYR A 158 -2.44 -11.12 -11.67
C TYR A 158 -1.23 -12.04 -11.84
N LYS A 159 -1.39 -13.18 -12.51
CA LYS A 159 -0.27 -14.10 -12.76
C LYS A 159 0.84 -13.45 -13.57
N GLU A 160 0.49 -12.71 -14.63
CA GLU A 160 1.45 -11.95 -15.43
C GLU A 160 2.12 -10.84 -14.62
N LEU A 161 1.34 -10.07 -13.84
CA LEU A 161 1.89 -9.02 -12.98
C LEU A 161 2.89 -9.59 -11.97
N ARG A 162 2.60 -10.75 -11.40
CA ARG A 162 3.48 -11.45 -10.45
C ARG A 162 4.83 -11.83 -11.07
N GLU A 163 4.85 -12.17 -12.36
CA GLU A 163 6.08 -12.50 -13.08
C GLU A 163 6.85 -11.27 -13.54
N LEU A 164 6.12 -10.29 -14.07
CA LEU A 164 6.72 -9.06 -14.59
C LEU A 164 7.25 -8.13 -13.50
N ASN A 165 6.54 -8.04 -12.38
CA ASN A 165 6.87 -7.12 -11.30
C ASN A 165 6.65 -7.74 -9.92
N PRO A 166 7.44 -8.75 -9.53
CA PRO A 166 7.35 -9.34 -8.20
C PRO A 166 7.71 -8.30 -7.13
N SER A 167 6.82 -8.12 -6.17
CA SER A 167 6.95 -7.17 -5.06
C SER A 167 6.61 -7.85 -3.72
N PRO A 168 7.02 -7.29 -2.58
CA PRO A 168 6.65 -7.82 -1.26
C PRO A 168 5.15 -7.89 -1.00
N TYR A 169 4.37 -7.01 -1.62
CA TYR A 169 2.92 -6.93 -1.47
C TYR A 169 2.24 -7.11 -2.81
N LEU A 170 2.03 -8.37 -3.17
CA LEU A 170 1.23 -8.79 -4.33
C LEU A 170 -0.14 -9.21 -3.84
N TYR A 171 -1.19 -8.71 -4.47
CA TYR A 171 -2.55 -9.05 -4.07
C TYR A 171 -3.49 -9.21 -5.27
N TYR A 172 -4.45 -10.08 -5.08
CA TYR A 172 -5.61 -10.29 -5.94
C TYR A 172 -6.84 -10.43 -5.06
N PHE A 173 -7.75 -9.48 -5.15
CA PHE A 173 -9.02 -9.50 -4.44
C PHE A 173 -10.15 -9.68 -5.43
N ASN A 174 -10.97 -10.69 -5.23
CA ASN A 174 -12.19 -10.93 -6.00
C ASN A 174 -13.39 -10.63 -5.10
N TYR A 175 -14.12 -9.56 -5.43
CA TYR A 175 -15.32 -9.14 -4.72
C TYR A 175 -16.61 -9.62 -5.39
N GLY A 176 -16.50 -10.45 -6.44
CA GLY A 176 -17.62 -10.97 -7.23
C GLY A 176 -17.98 -10.06 -8.41
N GLU A 177 -18.33 -8.81 -8.15
CA GLU A 177 -18.70 -7.85 -9.20
C GLU A 177 -17.47 -7.21 -9.88
N PHE A 178 -16.37 -7.11 -9.18
CA PHE A 178 -15.09 -6.58 -9.68
C PHE A 178 -13.91 -7.21 -8.95
N GLU A 179 -12.74 -7.02 -9.51
CA GLU A 179 -11.49 -7.55 -8.98
C GLU A 179 -10.47 -6.42 -8.78
N VAL A 180 -9.65 -6.53 -7.72
CA VAL A 180 -8.56 -5.59 -7.46
C VAL A 180 -7.24 -6.34 -7.46
N ILE A 181 -6.32 -5.88 -8.31
CA ILE A 181 -5.03 -6.52 -8.54
C ILE A 181 -3.94 -5.49 -8.31
N GLY A 182 -2.87 -5.87 -7.62
CA GLY A 182 -1.76 -4.95 -7.44
C GLY A 182 -0.46 -5.61 -7.05
N SER A 183 0.60 -4.84 -7.28
CA SER A 183 1.97 -5.13 -6.89
C SER A 183 2.55 -3.86 -6.27
N SER A 184 2.90 -3.90 -4.98
CA SER A 184 3.42 -2.75 -4.25
C SER A 184 4.71 -3.12 -3.51
N PRO A 185 5.74 -2.29 -3.59
CA PRO A 185 6.97 -2.48 -2.83
C PRO A 185 6.87 -1.92 -1.41
N GLU A 186 5.89 -1.07 -1.10
CA GLU A 186 5.91 -0.21 0.07
C GLU A 186 4.85 -0.59 1.11
N MET A 187 5.28 -0.57 2.37
CA MET A 187 4.44 -0.74 3.55
C MET A 187 4.10 0.63 4.14
N ILE A 188 2.82 1.02 4.14
CA ILE A 188 2.38 2.28 4.76
C ILE A 188 2.57 2.19 6.28
N VAL A 189 1.95 1.21 6.92
CA VAL A 189 2.03 1.01 8.37
C VAL A 189 1.79 -0.46 8.72
N LYS A 190 2.53 -0.96 9.71
CA LYS A 190 2.36 -2.29 10.28
C LYS A 190 2.33 -2.19 11.80
N GLN A 191 1.38 -2.88 12.42
CA GLN A 191 1.32 -3.03 13.88
C GLN A 191 1.58 -4.49 14.26
N GLN A 192 2.44 -4.69 15.26
CA GLN A 192 2.68 -5.98 15.92
C GLN A 192 2.64 -5.78 17.44
N GLY A 193 1.59 -6.26 18.07
CA GLY A 193 1.33 -5.96 19.48
C GLY A 193 1.26 -4.46 19.73
N SER A 194 2.09 -3.95 20.61
CA SER A 194 2.20 -2.51 20.93
C SER A 194 3.15 -1.74 20.02
N ARG A 195 3.88 -2.40 19.12
CA ARG A 195 4.83 -1.74 18.22
C ARG A 195 4.20 -1.42 16.89
N VAL A 196 4.53 -0.25 16.36
CA VAL A 196 4.11 0.20 15.04
C VAL A 196 5.33 0.52 14.20
N TYR A 197 5.30 0.17 12.93
CA TYR A 197 6.38 0.31 11.97
C TYR A 197 5.89 0.98 10.70
N THR A 198 6.75 1.76 10.10
CA THR A 198 6.61 2.24 8.71
C THR A 198 7.97 2.21 8.03
N CYS A 199 7.96 2.03 6.72
CA CYS A 199 9.17 1.79 5.93
C CYS A 199 9.21 2.72 4.72
N PRO A 200 9.66 3.98 4.88
CA PRO A 200 9.84 4.88 3.75
C PRO A 200 10.89 4.35 2.78
N ILE A 201 10.54 4.37 1.50
CA ILE A 201 11.37 3.92 0.39
C ILE A 201 11.55 5.09 -0.58
N ALA A 202 12.79 5.40 -0.95
CA ALA A 202 13.12 6.40 -1.97
C ALA A 202 14.42 6.04 -2.68
N GLY A 203 14.68 6.75 -3.77
CA GLY A 203 15.85 6.49 -4.58
C GLY A 203 15.77 5.15 -5.32
N THR A 204 16.14 5.15 -6.58
CA THR A 204 16.05 3.94 -7.40
C THR A 204 17.24 3.85 -8.32
N ARG A 205 17.86 2.68 -8.37
CA ARG A 205 18.78 2.27 -9.43
C ARG A 205 18.37 0.88 -9.94
N ARG A 206 18.68 0.62 -11.22
CA ARG A 206 18.55 -0.73 -11.77
C ARG A 206 19.50 -1.70 -11.07
N ARG A 207 19.26 -2.99 -11.19
CA ARG A 207 20.23 -4.01 -10.83
C ARG A 207 21.38 -4.03 -11.82
N GLY A 208 22.57 -4.34 -11.37
CA GLY A 208 23.72 -4.62 -12.19
C GLY A 208 23.59 -5.98 -12.92
N VAL A 209 24.38 -6.18 -13.95
CA VAL A 209 24.45 -7.47 -14.65
C VAL A 209 25.23 -8.51 -13.83
N ASP A 210 26.04 -8.04 -12.89
CA ASP A 210 26.83 -8.83 -11.96
C ASP A 210 26.97 -8.13 -10.61
N ALA A 211 27.65 -8.78 -9.66
CA ALA A 211 27.81 -8.26 -8.29
C ALA A 211 28.72 -7.02 -8.22
N GLU A 212 29.64 -6.85 -9.15
CA GLU A 212 30.54 -5.69 -9.20
C GLU A 212 29.77 -4.44 -9.65
N GLU A 213 28.98 -4.56 -10.72
CA GLU A 213 28.12 -3.48 -11.18
C GLU A 213 27.03 -3.15 -10.15
N ASP A 214 26.44 -4.15 -9.48
CA ASP A 214 25.49 -3.92 -8.37
C ASP A 214 26.13 -3.07 -7.26
N ALA A 215 27.37 -3.34 -6.91
CA ALA A 215 28.09 -2.57 -5.89
C ALA A 215 28.35 -1.12 -6.35
N LEU A 216 28.71 -0.92 -7.59
CA LEU A 216 28.92 0.43 -8.16
C LEU A 216 27.63 1.24 -8.19
N LEU A 217 26.51 0.64 -8.62
CA LEU A 217 25.20 1.30 -8.68
C LEU A 217 24.66 1.60 -7.27
N ARG A 218 24.93 0.73 -6.29
CA ARG A 218 24.63 0.97 -4.88
C ARG A 218 25.38 2.18 -4.34
N ASP A 219 26.69 2.25 -4.61
CA ASP A 219 27.53 3.35 -4.17
C ASP A 219 27.14 4.68 -4.83
N GLU A 220 26.80 4.64 -6.12
CA GLU A 220 26.25 5.78 -6.85
C GLU A 220 24.97 6.28 -6.20
N LEU A 221 24.01 5.37 -5.93
CA LEU A 221 22.74 5.70 -5.28
C LEU A 221 22.94 6.36 -3.92
N LEU A 222 23.85 5.84 -3.10
CA LEU A 222 24.15 6.39 -1.77
C LEU A 222 24.91 7.72 -1.80
N ARG A 223 25.56 8.08 -2.92
CA ARG A 223 26.25 9.36 -3.12
C ARG A 223 25.37 10.42 -3.78
N ASP A 224 24.24 10.03 -4.37
CA ASP A 224 23.33 10.97 -5.02
C ASP A 224 22.68 11.90 -4.00
N GLU A 225 23.05 13.17 -4.03
CA GLU A 225 22.58 14.16 -3.05
C GLU A 225 21.07 14.38 -3.13
N LYS A 226 20.48 14.33 -4.35
CA LYS A 226 19.05 14.50 -4.56
C LYS A 226 18.27 13.34 -3.94
N GLU A 227 18.66 12.10 -4.26
CA GLU A 227 17.98 10.90 -3.74
C GLU A 227 18.11 10.81 -2.21
N ARG A 228 19.25 11.17 -1.66
CA ARG A 228 19.46 11.26 -0.20
C ARG A 228 18.59 12.33 0.44
N ALA A 229 18.52 13.53 -0.15
CA ALA A 229 17.70 14.62 0.39
C ALA A 229 16.22 14.27 0.37
N GLU A 230 15.74 13.65 -0.71
CA GLU A 230 14.37 13.13 -0.80
C GLU A 230 14.10 12.07 0.27
N HIS A 231 15.03 11.11 0.44
CA HIS A 231 14.86 10.06 1.44
C HIS A 231 14.84 10.60 2.88
N VAL A 232 15.73 11.55 3.23
CA VAL A 232 15.68 12.22 4.54
C VAL A 232 14.34 12.88 4.78
N MET A 233 13.80 13.57 3.77
CA MET A 233 12.48 14.19 3.85
C MET A 233 11.39 13.15 4.13
N LEU A 234 11.39 12.01 3.45
CA LEU A 234 10.42 10.94 3.67
C LEU A 234 10.56 10.31 5.06
N VAL A 235 11.78 10.14 5.55
CA VAL A 235 12.03 9.66 6.93
C VAL A 235 11.49 10.65 7.97
N ASP A 236 11.68 11.94 7.77
CA ASP A 236 11.14 12.96 8.69
C ASP A 236 9.61 12.99 8.67
N LEU A 237 9.00 12.79 7.51
CA LEU A 237 7.55 12.61 7.40
C LEU A 237 7.07 11.39 8.16
N ALA A 238 7.71 10.24 7.93
CA ALA A 238 7.40 8.99 8.61
C ALA A 238 7.52 9.14 10.14
N ARG A 239 8.54 9.84 10.63
CA ARG A 239 8.71 10.15 12.06
C ARG A 239 7.59 11.04 12.60
N ASN A 240 7.18 12.04 11.83
CA ASN A 240 6.08 12.93 12.21
C ASN A 240 4.76 12.18 12.30
N ASP A 241 4.42 11.39 11.28
CA ASP A 241 3.18 10.60 11.26
C ASP A 241 3.18 9.53 12.36
N MET A 242 4.32 8.85 12.57
CA MET A 242 4.52 7.93 13.68
C MET A 242 4.35 8.61 15.05
N GLY A 243 4.84 9.84 15.21
CA GLY A 243 4.74 10.62 16.44
C GLY A 243 3.30 10.91 16.87
N ARG A 244 2.36 10.93 15.93
CA ARG A 244 0.93 11.17 16.22
C ARG A 244 0.29 10.01 16.98
N ILE A 245 0.74 8.80 16.74
CA ILE A 245 0.17 7.55 17.27
C ILE A 245 1.05 6.87 18.32
N SER A 246 2.28 7.34 18.52
CA SER A 246 3.25 6.72 19.42
C SER A 246 3.39 7.43 20.74
N GLU A 247 3.74 6.71 21.80
CA GLU A 247 4.14 7.27 23.07
C GLU A 247 5.32 8.23 22.88
N PHE A 248 5.32 9.33 23.64
CA PHE A 248 6.38 10.33 23.54
C PHE A 248 7.75 9.73 23.80
N GLY A 249 8.73 10.07 22.96
CA GLY A 249 10.11 9.59 23.10
C GLY A 249 10.36 8.16 22.58
N THR A 250 9.34 7.46 22.05
CA THR A 250 9.49 6.07 21.57
C THR A 250 9.77 5.96 20.09
N VAL A 251 9.56 7.04 19.30
CA VAL A 251 9.80 7.04 17.87
C VAL A 251 11.31 6.99 17.58
N LYS A 252 11.72 5.96 16.84
CA LYS A 252 13.13 5.69 16.50
C LYS A 252 13.25 5.34 15.04
N VAL A 253 14.36 5.72 14.43
CA VAL A 253 14.80 5.22 13.13
C VAL A 253 15.76 4.07 13.43
N THR A 254 15.34 2.84 13.20
CA THR A 254 16.10 1.63 13.57
C THR A 254 17.02 1.15 12.45
N GLN A 255 16.65 1.48 11.20
CA GLN A 255 17.50 1.33 10.02
C GLN A 255 17.43 2.64 9.24
N PHE A 256 18.57 3.15 8.79
CA PHE A 256 18.64 4.43 8.11
C PHE A 256 19.48 4.36 6.84
N MET A 257 18.86 4.67 5.71
CA MET A 257 19.51 4.69 4.38
C MET A 257 20.20 3.38 4.00
N GLU A 258 19.57 2.25 4.25
CA GLU A 258 20.07 0.95 3.78
C GLU A 258 19.60 0.71 2.34
N VAL A 259 20.48 0.18 1.50
CA VAL A 259 20.09 -0.21 0.15
C VAL A 259 19.58 -1.64 0.17
N GLN A 260 18.33 -1.82 -0.22
CA GLN A 260 17.69 -3.11 -0.41
C GLN A 260 17.60 -3.45 -1.90
N ASN A 261 17.98 -4.67 -2.24
CA ASN A 261 17.91 -5.19 -3.60
C ASN A 261 16.57 -5.91 -3.81
N TYR A 262 15.85 -5.48 -4.84
CA TYR A 262 14.67 -6.16 -5.37
C TYR A 262 15.02 -6.91 -6.68
N SER A 263 14.06 -7.53 -7.30
CA SER A 263 14.29 -8.33 -8.52
C SER A 263 14.93 -7.53 -9.67
N HIS A 264 14.46 -6.31 -9.92
CA HIS A 264 14.88 -5.47 -11.06
C HIS A 264 15.52 -4.16 -10.68
N VAL A 265 15.36 -3.75 -9.44
CA VAL A 265 15.83 -2.45 -8.94
C VAL A 265 16.40 -2.59 -7.52
N MET A 266 17.13 -1.56 -7.08
CA MET A 266 17.51 -1.36 -5.69
C MET A 266 16.97 -0.01 -5.22
N HIS A 267 16.62 0.06 -3.94
CA HIS A 267 16.07 1.26 -3.30
C HIS A 267 16.81 1.60 -2.01
N ILE A 268 16.81 2.88 -1.66
CA ILE A 268 17.17 3.32 -0.31
C ILE A 268 15.94 3.13 0.59
N VAL A 269 16.13 2.45 1.69
CA VAL A 269 15.07 2.08 2.64
C VAL A 269 15.48 2.51 4.05
N SER A 270 14.51 2.98 4.82
CA SER A 270 14.66 3.22 6.25
C SER A 270 13.49 2.58 7.01
N MET A 271 13.72 2.22 8.28
CA MET A 271 12.69 1.71 9.17
C MET A 271 12.46 2.69 10.31
N VAL A 272 11.23 3.11 10.47
CA VAL A 272 10.79 3.95 11.59
C VAL A 272 9.83 3.14 12.45
N GLU A 273 10.12 3.06 13.74
CA GLU A 273 9.27 2.37 14.70
C GLU A 273 8.86 3.26 15.86
N GLY A 274 7.73 2.92 16.48
CA GLY A 274 7.24 3.57 17.68
C GLY A 274 6.40 2.62 18.54
N LYS A 275 6.21 2.95 19.80
CA LYS A 275 5.29 2.24 20.68
C LYS A 275 3.93 2.93 20.64
N LYS A 276 2.88 2.22 20.28
CA LYS A 276 1.51 2.74 20.19
C LYS A 276 1.06 3.30 21.52
N LYS A 277 0.55 4.54 21.54
CA LYS A 277 -0.08 5.16 22.71
C LYS A 277 -1.56 4.79 22.78
N GLY A 278 -2.02 4.37 23.96
CA GLY A 278 -3.44 4.08 24.19
C GLY A 278 -4.02 3.03 23.24
N GLU A 279 -5.34 3.00 23.15
CA GLU A 279 -6.07 2.13 22.23
C GLU A 279 -6.47 2.95 20.99
N PHE A 280 -5.84 2.62 19.85
CA PHE A 280 -6.22 3.12 18.55
C PHE A 280 -6.91 1.99 17.78
N HIS A 281 -8.02 2.32 17.13
CA HIS A 281 -8.60 1.42 16.15
C HIS A 281 -7.64 1.23 14.95
N PRO A 282 -7.57 0.05 14.31
CA PRO A 282 -6.70 -0.16 13.14
C PRO A 282 -6.88 0.88 12.03
N LEU A 283 -8.11 1.34 11.78
CA LEU A 283 -8.38 2.40 10.80
C LEU A 283 -7.82 3.77 11.22
N ASP A 284 -7.74 4.07 12.52
CA ASP A 284 -7.10 5.31 12.99
C ASP A 284 -5.60 5.28 12.76
N LEU A 285 -4.98 4.09 12.88
CA LEU A 285 -3.57 3.92 12.53
C LEU A 285 -3.35 4.22 11.05
N VAL A 286 -4.16 3.64 10.16
CA VAL A 286 -4.06 3.90 8.72
C VAL A 286 -4.31 5.37 8.40
N SER A 287 -5.37 5.98 8.97
CA SER A 287 -5.70 7.39 8.73
C SER A 287 -4.60 8.36 9.19
N SER A 288 -3.80 7.96 10.19
CA SER A 288 -2.69 8.77 10.68
C SER A 288 -1.55 8.91 9.69
N PHE A 289 -1.42 7.95 8.76
CA PHE A 289 -0.44 7.95 7.67
C PHE A 289 -1.02 8.44 6.34
N LEU A 290 -2.30 8.82 6.30
CA LEU A 290 -2.94 9.35 5.10
C LEU A 290 -3.21 10.87 5.22
N PRO A 291 -3.05 11.62 4.11
CA PRO A 291 -2.34 11.20 2.91
C PRO A 291 -0.85 11.03 3.21
N ALA A 292 -0.25 9.98 2.67
CA ALA A 292 1.20 9.79 2.76
C ALA A 292 1.91 11.06 2.26
N ALA A 293 2.99 11.44 2.91
CA ALA A 293 3.72 12.69 2.61
C ALA A 293 2.96 14.00 2.94
N ARG A 294 2.07 13.99 3.91
CA ARG A 294 1.26 15.16 4.32
C ARG A 294 2.09 16.41 4.65
N ALA A 295 3.26 16.27 5.25
CA ALA A 295 4.11 17.39 5.63
C ALA A 295 5.04 17.88 4.49
N ALA A 296 5.38 17.05 3.51
CA ALA A 296 6.24 17.45 2.38
C ALA A 296 5.52 18.45 1.46
N ALA A 297 4.21 18.47 1.50
CA ALA A 297 3.45 19.30 0.58
C ALA A 297 3.14 20.70 1.11
N CYS A 298 3.62 21.14 2.29
CA CYS A 298 3.27 22.47 2.75
C CYS A 298 4.24 23.14 3.72
N PRO A 299 4.96 24.17 3.28
CA PRO A 299 5.42 25.20 4.19
C PRO A 299 4.48 26.40 4.33
N VAL A 300 3.59 26.71 3.39
CA VAL A 300 2.85 27.98 3.48
C VAL A 300 1.39 27.98 3.07
N ARG A 301 0.96 27.23 2.07
CA ARG A 301 -0.45 27.12 1.64
C ARG A 301 -0.67 25.89 0.79
N TRP A 302 -1.49 24.98 1.24
CA TRP A 302 -2.00 23.89 0.40
C TRP A 302 -2.90 24.48 -0.69
N ARG A 303 -2.42 24.44 -1.93
CA ARG A 303 -3.28 24.52 -3.09
C ARG A 303 -3.21 23.18 -3.78
N PHE A 304 -4.13 22.30 -3.44
CA PHE A 304 -4.26 21.06 -4.19
C PHE A 304 -4.50 21.41 -5.64
N TRP A 305 -3.63 20.88 -6.47
CA TRP A 305 -3.88 20.93 -7.88
C TRP A 305 -5.07 20.02 -8.21
N ARG A 306 -5.95 20.46 -9.13
CA ARG A 306 -7.07 19.64 -9.61
C ARG A 306 -6.53 18.51 -10.52
N GLY A 307 -5.90 17.50 -9.95
CA GLY A 307 -5.57 16.24 -10.60
C GLY A 307 -6.66 15.22 -10.31
N ARG A 308 -6.98 14.36 -11.25
CA ARG A 308 -7.84 13.20 -10.99
C ARG A 308 -6.98 12.13 -10.34
N TYR A 309 -7.38 11.69 -9.19
CA TYR A 309 -6.84 10.47 -8.60
C TYR A 309 -7.54 9.23 -9.18
N PRO A 310 -6.97 8.03 -9.09
CA PRO A 310 -7.71 6.81 -9.32
C PRO A 310 -8.99 6.85 -8.48
N GLY A 311 -10.17 6.82 -9.11
CA GLY A 311 -11.44 7.08 -8.42
C GLY A 311 -12.12 8.39 -8.84
N GLY A 312 -11.51 9.19 -9.73
CA GLY A 312 -12.20 10.28 -10.43
C GLY A 312 -12.43 11.56 -9.62
N ARG A 313 -12.01 11.67 -8.37
CA ARG A 313 -12.32 12.82 -7.51
C ARG A 313 -11.19 13.86 -7.50
N SER A 314 -11.50 15.15 -7.58
CA SER A 314 -10.53 16.24 -7.49
C SER A 314 -10.56 16.91 -6.13
N ALA A 315 -9.39 17.22 -5.59
CA ALA A 315 -9.30 18.12 -4.46
C ALA A 315 -9.50 19.58 -4.89
N SER A 316 -10.34 20.33 -4.20
CA SER A 316 -10.58 21.75 -4.49
C SER A 316 -9.57 22.65 -3.78
N PRO A 317 -9.20 23.79 -4.38
CA PRO A 317 -8.23 24.73 -3.79
C PRO A 317 -8.66 25.43 -2.49
N GLY A 318 -9.93 25.31 -2.10
CA GLY A 318 -10.48 26.10 -0.98
C GLY A 318 -10.11 25.63 0.41
N LEU A 319 -9.80 24.36 0.61
CA LEU A 319 -9.59 23.77 1.93
C LEU A 319 -8.16 23.86 2.45
N SER A 320 -7.21 24.14 1.58
CA SER A 320 -5.82 24.29 1.94
C SER A 320 -5.52 25.47 2.89
N ARG A 321 -6.45 26.41 3.03
CA ARG A 321 -6.24 27.58 3.89
C ARG A 321 -6.21 27.26 5.39
N ARG A 322 -6.82 26.15 5.84
CA ARG A 322 -6.90 25.82 7.27
C ARG A 322 -5.71 25.02 7.80
N SER A 323 -5.07 24.24 6.97
CA SER A 323 -3.94 23.39 7.42
C SER A 323 -2.61 24.13 7.48
N CYS A 324 -2.45 25.21 6.73
CA CYS A 324 -1.21 25.99 6.70
C CYS A 324 -1.09 27.08 7.79
N SER A 325 -2.17 27.43 8.45
CA SER A 325 -2.11 28.41 9.56
C SER A 325 -1.42 27.88 10.82
N LEU A 326 -1.22 26.55 10.91
CA LEU A 326 -0.60 25.90 12.07
C LEU A 326 0.93 25.76 11.97
N SER A 327 1.54 26.05 10.82
CA SER A 327 2.98 25.89 10.62
C SER A 327 3.82 27.15 10.86
N ARG A 328 3.21 28.24 11.33
CA ARG A 328 3.91 29.50 11.63
C ARG A 328 4.06 29.78 13.14
N ARG A 329 4.19 28.73 13.94
CA ARG A 329 4.63 28.93 15.32
C ARG A 329 5.74 27.97 15.68
#